data_5e2974bc46da123784bf20a9b531b969
#
_entry.id   5e2974bc46da123784bf20a9b531b969
#
_cell.length_a   1.000
_cell.length_b   1.000
_cell.length_c   1.000
_cell.angle_alpha   90.00
_cell.angle_beta   90.00
_cell.angle_gamma   90.00
#
_symmetry.space_group_name_H-M   'P 1'
#
loop_
_entity.id
_entity.type
_entity.pdbx_description
1 polymer ?
#
loop_
_entity_poly.entity_id
_entity_poly.type
_entity_poly.pdbx_seq_one_letter_code
_entity_poly.pdbx_strand_id
1 'polypeptide(L)'
;MDRLRIRRFEEKDLQALYELLSDEEVMRYIEPPYSFPQTEAFLHSAGLSRSPLIYAVETANRDFVGYVIYHDYDEESKEIGWVLRRAFWGRGYAGALTKQLIEKAYAEGKSAVLECSPAQAITKHIAEKFGFSYLGQRDGCEVYQLDRNAWFHVACIDPQTFAISEYRHPEEPHCYLLCGETEAVLIDTGLGISDLKAVVDSLTRLPLTVLTTHVHWDHIGAHRLFARFAVHEAEKDWIADRFPLSTDRVKAQLCSEPCLFPASFAYV
;
A
#
# COMPACT_ATOMS: atom_id res chain seq x y z
N MET A 1 -19.19 1.48 -3.13
CA MET A 1 -18.53 0.17 -3.31
C MET A 1 -19.24 -0.83 -2.41
N ASP A 2 -19.58 -2.02 -2.89
CA ASP A 2 -20.22 -3.04 -2.05
C ASP A 2 -19.29 -3.42 -0.91
N ARG A 3 -19.82 -3.53 0.29
CA ARG A 3 -19.06 -3.91 1.47
C ARG A 3 -18.70 -5.40 1.37
N LEU A 4 -17.40 -5.72 1.21
CA LEU A 4 -16.91 -7.09 1.24
C LEU A 4 -16.73 -7.56 2.68
N ARG A 5 -17.04 -8.82 2.93
CA ARG A 5 -16.86 -9.48 4.20
C ARG A 5 -15.88 -10.64 4.05
N ILE A 6 -14.85 -10.64 4.87
CA ILE A 6 -13.89 -11.75 5.01
C ILE A 6 -14.37 -12.60 6.19
N ARG A 7 -14.46 -13.93 5.99
CA ARG A 7 -14.87 -14.91 7.01
C ARG A 7 -14.10 -16.22 6.90
N ARG A 8 -14.18 -17.04 7.91
CA ARG A 8 -13.70 -18.42 7.81
C ARG A 8 -14.47 -19.20 6.76
N PHE A 9 -13.80 -20.15 6.14
CA PHE A 9 -14.46 -21.13 5.28
C PHE A 9 -15.37 -22.06 6.10
N GLU A 10 -16.38 -22.59 5.44
CA GLU A 10 -17.28 -23.63 5.91
C GLU A 10 -17.35 -24.74 4.84
N GLU A 11 -17.73 -25.98 5.23
CA GLU A 11 -17.85 -27.11 4.31
C GLU A 11 -18.75 -26.81 3.10
N LYS A 12 -19.81 -26.03 3.31
CA LYS A 12 -20.73 -25.61 2.24
C LYS A 12 -20.09 -24.78 1.14
N ASP A 13 -18.91 -24.20 1.37
CA ASP A 13 -18.21 -23.37 0.40
C ASP A 13 -17.44 -24.20 -0.65
N LEU A 14 -17.34 -25.53 -0.46
CA LEU A 14 -16.57 -26.42 -1.33
C LEU A 14 -16.94 -26.29 -2.80
N GLN A 15 -18.23 -26.27 -3.12
CA GLN A 15 -18.68 -26.14 -4.50
C GLN A 15 -18.27 -24.81 -5.14
N ALA A 16 -18.46 -23.71 -4.41
CA ALA A 16 -18.08 -22.38 -4.89
C ALA A 16 -16.56 -22.20 -5.02
N LEU A 17 -15.80 -22.83 -4.12
CA LEU A 17 -14.34 -22.86 -4.18
C LEU A 17 -13.86 -23.71 -5.38
N TYR A 18 -14.51 -24.85 -5.66
CA TYR A 18 -14.20 -25.66 -6.82
C TYR A 18 -14.44 -24.89 -8.13
N GLU A 19 -15.57 -24.19 -8.27
CA GLU A 19 -15.85 -23.35 -9.44
C GLU A 19 -14.79 -22.25 -9.65
N LEU A 20 -14.19 -21.77 -8.57
CA LEU A 20 -13.09 -20.78 -8.61
C LEU A 20 -11.78 -21.43 -9.04
N LEU A 21 -11.38 -22.53 -8.40
CA LEU A 21 -10.08 -23.18 -8.61
C LEU A 21 -10.00 -24.08 -9.84
N SER A 22 -11.13 -24.42 -10.45
CA SER A 22 -11.19 -25.11 -11.74
C SER A 22 -11.24 -24.17 -12.95
N ASP A 23 -11.33 -22.87 -12.74
CA ASP A 23 -11.34 -21.86 -13.80
C ASP A 23 -9.90 -21.59 -14.29
N GLU A 24 -9.60 -21.95 -15.54
CA GLU A 24 -8.28 -21.82 -16.16
C GLU A 24 -7.76 -20.36 -16.16
N GLU A 25 -8.64 -19.38 -16.37
CA GLU A 25 -8.24 -17.97 -16.39
C GLU A 25 -7.92 -17.45 -14.98
N VAL A 26 -8.62 -17.92 -13.96
CA VAL A 26 -8.34 -17.59 -12.56
C VAL A 26 -7.01 -18.18 -12.13
N MET A 27 -6.79 -19.46 -12.48
CA MET A 27 -5.61 -20.22 -12.06
C MET A 27 -4.36 -19.97 -12.92
N ARG A 28 -4.49 -19.24 -14.01
CA ARG A 28 -3.45 -19.03 -15.04
C ARG A 28 -2.04 -18.72 -14.53
N TYR A 29 -1.94 -17.99 -13.44
CA TYR A 29 -0.66 -17.52 -12.87
C TYR A 29 -0.39 -18.08 -11.47
N ILE A 30 -1.23 -19.02 -11.02
CA ILE A 30 -1.16 -19.58 -9.66
C ILE A 30 -0.65 -21.02 -9.77
N GLU A 31 -1.49 -21.94 -10.22
CA GLU A 31 -1.23 -23.36 -10.38
C GLU A 31 -2.15 -23.92 -11.47
N PRO A 32 -1.92 -25.14 -11.97
CA PRO A 32 -2.89 -25.80 -12.83
C PRO A 32 -4.29 -25.88 -12.18
N PRO A 33 -5.37 -25.77 -12.95
CA PRO A 33 -6.72 -25.86 -12.40
C PRO A 33 -6.94 -27.13 -11.57
N TYR A 34 -7.58 -26.98 -10.41
CA TYR A 34 -7.80 -28.08 -9.48
C TYR A 34 -8.99 -28.94 -9.90
N SER A 35 -8.85 -30.23 -9.73
CA SER A 35 -9.99 -31.18 -9.70
C SER A 35 -10.77 -31.02 -8.39
N PHE A 36 -12.01 -31.56 -8.36
CA PHE A 36 -12.83 -31.50 -7.15
C PHE A 36 -12.17 -32.11 -5.91
N PRO A 37 -11.53 -33.31 -5.98
CA PRO A 37 -10.78 -33.87 -4.83
C PRO A 37 -9.60 -33.01 -4.38
N GLN A 38 -8.89 -32.34 -5.31
CA GLN A 38 -7.81 -31.42 -4.95
C GLN A 38 -8.36 -30.18 -4.23
N THR A 39 -9.49 -29.65 -4.69
CA THR A 39 -10.16 -28.52 -4.03
C THR A 39 -10.62 -28.88 -2.63
N GLU A 40 -11.19 -30.09 -2.45
CA GLU A 40 -11.60 -30.59 -1.14
C GLU A 40 -10.41 -30.69 -0.18
N ALA A 41 -9.33 -31.30 -0.64
CA ALA A 41 -8.07 -31.39 0.13
C ALA A 41 -7.51 -30.01 0.50
N PHE A 42 -7.54 -29.07 -0.46
CA PHE A 42 -7.11 -27.68 -0.23
C PHE A 42 -8.01 -26.96 0.76
N LEU A 43 -9.34 -27.08 0.65
CA LEU A 43 -10.27 -26.50 1.60
C LEU A 43 -9.99 -27.00 3.03
N HIS A 44 -9.83 -28.31 3.20
CA HIS A 44 -9.55 -28.88 4.53
C HIS A 44 -8.21 -28.44 5.11
N SER A 45 -7.15 -28.45 4.30
CA SER A 45 -5.80 -28.11 4.77
C SER A 45 -5.60 -26.61 4.98
N ALA A 46 -6.06 -25.77 4.06
CA ALA A 46 -5.80 -24.34 4.06
C ALA A 46 -6.96 -23.51 4.67
N GLY A 47 -8.22 -23.90 4.45
CA GLY A 47 -9.39 -23.11 4.85
C GLY A 47 -10.02 -23.51 6.16
N LEU A 48 -10.16 -24.82 6.43
CA LEU A 48 -10.86 -25.36 7.62
C LEU A 48 -9.93 -25.73 8.76
N SER A 49 -8.63 -25.60 8.57
CA SER A 49 -7.63 -25.88 9.59
C SER A 49 -7.83 -25.00 10.83
N ARG A 50 -7.24 -25.40 11.95
CA ARG A 50 -7.28 -24.61 13.20
C ARG A 50 -6.64 -23.22 13.00
N SER A 51 -5.57 -23.15 12.21
CA SER A 51 -4.90 -21.91 11.78
C SER A 51 -5.02 -21.79 10.26
N PRO A 52 -6.12 -21.22 9.74
CA PRO A 52 -6.35 -21.12 8.32
C PRO A 52 -5.32 -20.25 7.62
N LEU A 53 -4.94 -20.65 6.40
CA LEU A 53 -4.09 -19.85 5.52
C LEU A 53 -4.94 -18.94 4.63
N ILE A 54 -6.19 -19.36 4.36
CA ILE A 54 -7.13 -18.65 3.49
C ILE A 54 -8.46 -18.41 4.18
N TYR A 55 -9.16 -17.34 3.73
CA TYR A 55 -10.46 -16.95 4.25
C TYR A 55 -11.40 -16.63 3.09
N ALA A 56 -12.66 -17.06 3.19
CA ALA A 56 -13.68 -16.79 2.19
C ALA A 56 -14.05 -15.31 2.15
N VAL A 57 -14.32 -14.81 0.95
CA VAL A 57 -14.83 -13.44 0.71
C VAL A 57 -16.24 -13.52 0.14
N GLU A 58 -17.15 -12.75 0.71
CA GLU A 58 -18.54 -12.64 0.26
C GLU A 58 -18.98 -11.18 0.15
N THR A 59 -19.98 -10.93 -0.72
CA THR A 59 -20.68 -9.64 -0.80
C THR A 59 -21.62 -9.46 0.39
N ALA A 60 -22.23 -8.28 0.53
CA ALA A 60 -23.31 -8.03 1.49
C ALA A 60 -24.51 -8.98 1.29
N ASN A 61 -24.75 -9.43 0.05
CA ASN A 61 -25.80 -10.39 -0.30
C ASN A 61 -25.40 -11.86 -0.08
N ARG A 62 -24.19 -12.11 0.50
CA ARG A 62 -23.61 -13.43 0.71
C ARG A 62 -23.21 -14.20 -0.56
N ASP A 63 -23.03 -13.50 -1.68
CA ASP A 63 -22.45 -14.12 -2.88
C ASP A 63 -20.96 -14.39 -2.64
N PHE A 64 -20.51 -15.61 -2.92
CA PHE A 64 -19.10 -15.97 -2.81
C PHE A 64 -18.29 -15.28 -3.90
N VAL A 65 -17.38 -14.40 -3.50
CA VAL A 65 -16.51 -13.59 -4.38
C VAL A 65 -15.21 -14.31 -4.71
N GLY A 66 -14.69 -15.06 -3.76
CA GLY A 66 -13.40 -15.73 -3.83
C GLY A 66 -12.81 -15.92 -2.44
N TYR A 67 -11.49 -15.87 -2.33
CA TYR A 67 -10.81 -15.94 -1.03
C TYR A 67 -9.65 -14.96 -0.93
N VAL A 68 -9.23 -14.71 0.29
CA VAL A 68 -7.98 -14.01 0.61
C VAL A 68 -6.99 -14.97 1.27
N ILE A 69 -5.71 -14.73 1.03
CA ILE A 69 -4.57 -15.34 1.73
C ILE A 69 -4.25 -14.44 2.91
N TYR A 70 -4.12 -15.01 4.10
CA TYR A 70 -3.73 -14.26 5.29
C TYR A 70 -3.16 -15.21 6.36
N HIS A 71 -1.85 -15.30 6.44
CA HIS A 71 -1.15 -16.11 7.44
C HIS A 71 0.22 -15.50 7.76
N ASP A 72 0.94 -16.06 8.75
CA ASP A 72 2.30 -15.64 9.04
C ASP A 72 3.22 -16.00 7.87
N TYR A 73 3.91 -15.01 7.33
CA TYR A 73 4.98 -15.19 6.35
C TYR A 73 6.30 -15.47 7.09
N ASP A 74 6.56 -14.68 8.12
CA ASP A 74 7.63 -14.83 9.09
C ASP A 74 7.23 -14.22 10.45
N GLU A 75 8.19 -14.07 11.37
CA GLU A 75 7.92 -13.51 12.71
C GLU A 75 7.46 -12.06 12.69
N GLU A 76 7.78 -11.29 11.64
CA GLU A 76 7.52 -9.85 11.55
C GLU A 76 6.47 -9.48 10.48
N SER A 77 6.02 -10.44 9.67
CA SER A 77 5.16 -10.16 8.53
C SER A 77 4.06 -11.19 8.29
N LYS A 78 3.00 -10.74 7.61
CA LYS A 78 1.88 -11.54 7.13
C LYS A 78 1.93 -11.63 5.61
N GLU A 79 1.77 -12.83 5.06
CA GLU A 79 1.42 -12.97 3.65
C GLU A 79 -0.02 -12.54 3.44
N ILE A 80 -0.22 -11.69 2.43
CA ILE A 80 -1.54 -11.25 2.00
C ILE A 80 -1.72 -11.51 0.50
N GLY A 81 -2.92 -11.87 0.10
CA GLY A 81 -3.25 -12.10 -1.29
C GLY A 81 -4.76 -12.28 -1.48
N TRP A 82 -5.18 -12.41 -2.73
CA TRP A 82 -6.57 -12.65 -3.09
C TRP A 82 -6.68 -13.47 -4.37
N VAL A 83 -7.70 -14.29 -4.44
CA VAL A 83 -8.12 -14.99 -5.66
C VAL A 83 -9.62 -14.79 -5.83
N LEU A 84 -10.01 -14.16 -6.94
CA LEU A 84 -11.40 -13.71 -7.16
C LEU A 84 -12.02 -14.38 -8.39
N ARG A 85 -13.30 -14.71 -8.29
CA ARG A 85 -14.10 -15.19 -9.43
C ARG A 85 -14.15 -14.12 -10.51
N ARG A 86 -14.08 -14.50 -11.78
CA ARG A 86 -14.08 -13.58 -12.95
C ARG A 86 -15.27 -12.62 -12.96
N ALA A 87 -16.45 -13.06 -12.50
CA ALA A 87 -17.65 -12.24 -12.42
C ALA A 87 -17.47 -10.99 -11.54
N PHE A 88 -16.43 -10.95 -10.69
CA PHE A 88 -16.13 -9.85 -9.78
C PHE A 88 -14.87 -9.05 -10.16
N TRP A 89 -14.21 -9.39 -11.28
CA TRP A 89 -13.08 -8.62 -11.76
C TRP A 89 -13.50 -7.22 -12.26
N GLY A 90 -12.55 -6.28 -12.25
CA GLY A 90 -12.78 -4.91 -12.71
C GLY A 90 -13.65 -4.04 -11.78
N ARG A 91 -14.09 -4.57 -10.62
CA ARG A 91 -14.92 -3.84 -9.65
C ARG A 91 -14.14 -3.18 -8.52
N GLY A 92 -12.81 -3.19 -8.56
CA GLY A 92 -11.96 -2.63 -7.51
C GLY A 92 -11.84 -3.49 -6.24
N TYR A 93 -12.40 -4.71 -6.24
CA TYR A 93 -12.42 -5.58 -5.05
C TYR A 93 -11.04 -6.01 -4.59
N ALA A 94 -10.11 -6.29 -5.51
CA ALA A 94 -8.74 -6.62 -5.17
C ALA A 94 -8.08 -5.50 -4.34
N GLY A 95 -8.17 -4.25 -4.78
CA GLY A 95 -7.65 -3.11 -4.01
C GLY A 95 -8.33 -2.92 -2.66
N ALA A 96 -9.66 -3.08 -2.59
CA ALA A 96 -10.39 -2.98 -1.33
C ALA A 96 -9.98 -4.07 -0.32
N LEU A 97 -9.75 -5.30 -0.80
CA LEU A 97 -9.26 -6.41 0.03
C LEU A 97 -7.81 -6.19 0.46
N THR A 98 -6.94 -5.71 -0.44
CA THR A 98 -5.56 -5.36 -0.10
C THR A 98 -5.53 -4.36 1.05
N LYS A 99 -6.33 -3.29 0.98
CA LYS A 99 -6.43 -2.30 2.06
C LYS A 99 -6.86 -2.94 3.38
N GLN A 100 -7.93 -3.76 3.39
CA GLN A 100 -8.40 -4.42 4.60
C GLN A 100 -7.35 -5.37 5.21
N LEU A 101 -6.60 -6.11 4.37
CA LEU A 101 -5.57 -7.05 4.83
C LEU A 101 -4.35 -6.31 5.40
N ILE A 102 -3.93 -5.20 4.78
CA ILE A 102 -2.88 -4.33 5.31
C ILE A 102 -3.27 -3.77 6.68
N GLU A 103 -4.49 -3.20 6.80
CA GLU A 103 -5.00 -2.68 8.05
C GLU A 103 -5.02 -3.74 9.15
N LYS A 104 -5.43 -4.96 8.79
CA LYS A 104 -5.44 -6.09 9.71
C LYS A 104 -4.02 -6.50 10.15
N ALA A 105 -3.06 -6.62 9.22
CA ALA A 105 -1.66 -6.93 9.52
C ALA A 105 -1.05 -5.88 10.46
N TYR A 106 -1.28 -4.61 10.18
CA TYR A 106 -0.78 -3.50 11.00
C TYR A 106 -1.39 -3.47 12.40
N ALA A 107 -2.69 -3.77 12.54
CA ALA A 107 -3.33 -3.91 13.84
C ALA A 107 -2.73 -5.06 14.67
N GLU A 108 -2.20 -6.10 14.02
CA GLU A 108 -1.46 -7.21 14.64
C GLU A 108 0.04 -6.89 14.86
N GLY A 109 0.49 -5.68 14.50
CA GLY A 109 1.89 -5.26 14.62
C GLY A 109 2.82 -5.88 13.57
N LYS A 110 2.28 -6.32 12.43
CA LYS A 110 3.00 -7.02 11.35
C LYS A 110 3.07 -6.19 10.09
N SER A 111 4.14 -6.35 9.34
CA SER A 111 4.27 -5.90 7.95
C SER A 111 3.43 -6.78 7.02
N ALA A 112 3.18 -6.33 5.79
CA ALA A 112 2.46 -7.12 4.79
C ALA A 112 3.42 -7.56 3.68
N VAL A 113 3.34 -8.83 3.29
CA VAL A 113 4.08 -9.40 2.15
C VAL A 113 3.09 -9.89 1.11
N LEU A 114 3.39 -9.65 -0.16
CA LEU A 114 2.61 -10.10 -1.30
C LEU A 114 3.56 -10.82 -2.26
N GLU A 115 3.19 -12.02 -2.66
CA GLU A 115 3.89 -12.78 -3.68
C GLU A 115 3.04 -12.91 -4.95
N CYS A 116 3.66 -12.83 -6.10
CA CYS A 116 2.96 -13.05 -7.37
C CYS A 116 3.90 -13.56 -8.47
N SER A 117 3.31 -14.24 -9.45
CA SER A 117 4.04 -14.56 -10.68
C SER A 117 4.54 -13.29 -11.36
N PRO A 118 5.75 -13.27 -11.93
CA PRO A 118 6.27 -12.13 -12.70
C PRO A 118 5.35 -11.67 -13.84
N ALA A 119 4.47 -12.54 -14.33
CA ALA A 119 3.50 -12.24 -15.37
C ALA A 119 2.20 -11.57 -14.86
N GLN A 120 1.98 -11.49 -13.55
CA GLN A 120 0.77 -10.90 -12.94
C GLN A 120 0.85 -9.37 -12.85
N ALA A 121 0.74 -8.68 -13.99
CA ALA A 121 0.82 -7.22 -14.06
C ALA A 121 -0.19 -6.48 -13.14
N ILE A 122 -1.41 -7.03 -12.98
CA ILE A 122 -2.45 -6.42 -12.14
C ILE A 122 -2.05 -6.44 -10.66
N THR A 123 -1.51 -7.57 -10.18
CA THR A 123 -1.05 -7.71 -8.79
C THR A 123 0.12 -6.77 -8.51
N LYS A 124 1.07 -6.66 -9.44
CA LYS A 124 2.20 -5.73 -9.33
C LYS A 124 1.74 -4.28 -9.27
N HIS A 125 0.81 -3.89 -10.14
CA HIS A 125 0.23 -2.54 -10.11
C HIS A 125 -0.48 -2.24 -8.77
N ILE A 126 -1.19 -3.22 -8.19
CA ILE A 126 -1.81 -3.06 -6.87
C ILE A 126 -0.73 -2.94 -5.78
N ALA A 127 0.32 -3.76 -5.82
CA ALA A 127 1.44 -3.66 -4.89
C ALA A 127 2.09 -2.26 -4.94
N GLU A 128 2.39 -1.77 -6.14
CA GLU A 128 2.94 -0.42 -6.37
C GLU A 128 2.00 0.66 -5.83
N LYS A 129 0.70 0.58 -6.18
CA LYS A 129 -0.31 1.53 -5.72
C LYS A 129 -0.41 1.62 -4.19
N PHE A 130 -0.22 0.52 -3.47
CA PHE A 130 -0.23 0.51 -2.01
C PHE A 130 1.14 0.76 -1.38
N GLY A 131 2.17 1.06 -2.19
CA GLY A 131 3.49 1.42 -1.70
C GLY A 131 4.35 0.23 -1.26
N PHE A 132 4.06 -0.98 -1.75
CA PHE A 132 4.94 -2.12 -1.52
C PHE A 132 6.27 -1.95 -2.25
N SER A 133 7.36 -2.28 -1.58
CA SER A 133 8.70 -2.31 -2.15
C SER A 133 9.01 -3.71 -2.68
N TYR A 134 9.57 -3.79 -3.88
CA TYR A 134 10.03 -5.03 -4.47
C TYR A 134 11.29 -5.54 -3.75
N LEU A 135 11.27 -6.78 -3.27
CA LEU A 135 12.39 -7.40 -2.55
C LEU A 135 13.22 -8.38 -3.40
N GLY A 136 12.75 -8.71 -4.59
CA GLY A 136 13.40 -9.70 -5.46
C GLY A 136 12.51 -10.88 -5.79
N GLN A 137 13.12 -11.97 -6.30
CA GLN A 137 12.42 -13.21 -6.62
C GLN A 137 12.77 -14.33 -5.64
N ARG A 138 11.73 -15.11 -5.25
CA ARG A 138 11.87 -16.32 -4.46
C ARG A 138 10.95 -17.39 -5.04
N ASP A 139 11.47 -18.58 -5.26
CA ASP A 139 10.72 -19.76 -5.75
C ASP A 139 9.87 -19.49 -7.02
N GLY A 140 10.37 -18.61 -7.92
CA GLY A 140 9.70 -18.25 -9.16
C GLY A 140 8.66 -17.13 -9.04
N CYS A 141 8.37 -16.64 -7.83
CA CYS A 141 7.51 -15.49 -7.56
C CYS A 141 8.32 -14.21 -7.32
N GLU A 142 7.76 -13.07 -7.70
CA GLU A 142 8.21 -11.77 -7.25
C GLU A 142 7.63 -11.50 -5.87
N VAL A 143 8.48 -11.01 -4.95
CA VAL A 143 8.13 -10.73 -3.55
C VAL A 143 8.11 -9.23 -3.33
N TYR A 144 7.02 -8.75 -2.76
CA TYR A 144 6.79 -7.35 -2.42
C TYR A 144 6.48 -7.24 -0.94
N GLN A 145 7.05 -6.24 -0.26
CA GLN A 145 6.78 -5.99 1.17
C GLN A 145 6.35 -4.56 1.41
N LEU A 146 5.34 -4.40 2.25
CA LEU A 146 4.95 -3.12 2.82
C LEU A 146 5.29 -3.16 4.31
N ASP A 147 6.40 -2.49 4.67
CA ASP A 147 6.82 -2.36 6.06
C ASP A 147 5.81 -1.49 6.83
N ARG A 148 5.32 -1.99 7.95
CA ARG A 148 4.40 -1.24 8.81
C ARG A 148 4.98 0.08 9.34
N ASN A 149 6.29 0.21 9.41
CA ASN A 149 6.98 1.40 9.88
C ASN A 149 7.35 2.35 8.73
N ALA A 150 7.39 1.88 7.47
CA ALA A 150 7.63 2.71 6.31
C ALA A 150 6.42 3.62 6.07
N TRP A 151 6.66 4.92 5.99
CA TRP A 151 5.64 5.91 5.63
C TRP A 151 5.71 6.25 4.14
N PHE A 152 6.92 6.48 3.65
CA PHE A 152 7.16 6.88 2.27
C PHE A 152 7.42 5.67 1.37
N HIS A 153 6.83 5.71 0.19
CA HIS A 153 7.20 4.86 -0.94
C HIS A 153 8.15 5.65 -1.86
N VAL A 154 9.29 5.07 -2.19
CA VAL A 154 10.29 5.67 -3.07
C VAL A 154 10.36 4.90 -4.37
N ALA A 155 10.00 5.55 -5.47
CA ALA A 155 10.13 5.02 -6.83
C ALA A 155 11.27 5.75 -7.57
N CYS A 156 12.21 4.97 -8.12
CA CYS A 156 13.24 5.51 -9.02
C CYS A 156 12.63 5.65 -10.42
N ILE A 157 12.42 6.88 -10.88
CA ILE A 157 11.91 7.17 -12.24
C ILE A 157 13.04 7.02 -13.26
N ASP A 158 14.19 7.58 -12.93
CA ASP A 158 15.46 7.45 -13.64
C ASP A 158 16.63 7.62 -12.63
N PRO A 159 17.91 7.43 -13.03
CA PRO A 159 19.04 7.51 -12.10
C PRO A 159 19.21 8.84 -11.34
N GLN A 160 18.51 9.89 -11.78
CA GLN A 160 18.59 11.23 -11.22
C GLN A 160 17.27 11.73 -10.63
N THR A 161 16.17 10.96 -10.82
CA THR A 161 14.81 11.38 -10.44
C THR A 161 14.10 10.33 -9.60
N PHE A 162 13.64 10.73 -8.42
CA PHE A 162 12.89 9.87 -7.51
C PHE A 162 11.55 10.51 -7.18
N ALA A 163 10.47 9.68 -7.20
CA ALA A 163 9.19 10.03 -6.62
C ALA A 163 9.11 9.49 -5.19
N ILE A 164 8.73 10.33 -4.24
CA ILE A 164 8.56 9.98 -2.82
C ILE A 164 7.09 10.22 -2.49
N SER A 165 6.35 9.17 -2.24
CA SER A 165 4.88 9.17 -2.17
C SER A 165 4.36 8.74 -0.81
N GLU A 166 3.25 9.34 -0.37
CA GLU A 166 2.60 9.06 0.90
C GLU A 166 1.26 8.32 0.67
N TYR A 167 1.30 7.14 0.03
CA TYR A 167 0.11 6.34 -0.36
C TYR A 167 -0.77 5.86 0.81
N ARG A 168 -0.28 5.97 2.04
CA ARG A 168 -1.03 5.56 3.24
C ARG A 168 -2.07 6.60 3.66
N HIS A 169 -1.96 7.82 3.16
CA HIS A 169 -2.91 8.90 3.40
C HIS A 169 -3.83 9.11 2.19
N PRO A 170 -5.13 9.40 2.37
CA PRO A 170 -6.07 9.61 1.26
C PRO A 170 -5.72 10.76 0.31
N GLU A 171 -4.98 11.76 0.77
CA GLU A 171 -4.48 12.86 -0.10
C GLU A 171 -3.39 12.39 -1.07
N GLU A 172 -2.71 11.29 -0.76
CA GLU A 172 -1.65 10.66 -1.59
C GLU A 172 -0.65 11.67 -2.17
N PRO A 173 -0.07 12.62 -1.42
CA PRO A 173 0.86 13.59 -2.00
C PRO A 173 2.15 12.94 -2.46
N HIS A 174 2.74 13.55 -3.50
CA HIS A 174 4.00 13.12 -4.07
C HIS A 174 5.03 14.25 -4.00
N CYS A 175 6.21 13.94 -3.52
CA CYS A 175 7.39 14.79 -3.63
C CYS A 175 8.32 14.23 -4.71
N TYR A 176 9.06 15.09 -5.39
CA TYR A 176 10.00 14.66 -6.42
C TYR A 176 11.40 15.15 -6.08
N LEU A 177 12.35 14.23 -5.94
CA LEU A 177 13.77 14.57 -5.77
C LEU A 177 14.47 14.48 -7.14
N LEU A 178 15.05 15.61 -7.58
CA LEU A 178 15.84 15.71 -8.80
C LEU A 178 17.30 15.96 -8.43
N CYS A 179 18.19 15.04 -8.79
CA CYS A 179 19.61 15.10 -8.51
C CYS A 179 20.38 15.61 -9.74
N GLY A 180 20.97 16.81 -9.64
CA GLY A 180 21.88 17.33 -10.66
C GLY A 180 23.30 16.84 -10.43
N GLU A 181 24.27 17.49 -11.06
CA GLU A 181 25.70 17.16 -10.89
C GLU A 181 26.28 17.71 -9.59
N THR A 182 25.83 18.88 -9.15
CA THR A 182 26.42 19.63 -8.02
C THR A 182 25.42 19.96 -6.92
N GLU A 183 24.14 19.93 -7.21
CA GLU A 183 23.04 20.21 -6.30
C GLU A 183 21.79 19.40 -6.64
N ALA A 184 20.86 19.30 -5.70
CA ALA A 184 19.60 18.63 -5.85
C ALA A 184 18.43 19.56 -5.53
N VAL A 185 17.27 19.27 -6.12
CA VAL A 185 16.00 19.96 -5.86
C VAL A 185 14.99 18.95 -5.37
N LEU A 186 14.33 19.26 -4.25
CA LEU A 186 13.15 18.53 -3.79
C LEU A 186 11.91 19.38 -4.08
N ILE A 187 11.00 18.85 -4.88
CA ILE A 187 9.72 19.50 -5.17
C ILE A 187 8.71 19.06 -4.12
N ASP A 188 8.21 20.02 -3.34
CA ASP A 188 7.30 19.86 -2.19
C ASP A 188 7.85 18.99 -1.05
N THR A 189 7.13 18.93 0.06
CA THR A 189 7.54 18.18 1.25
C THR A 189 6.42 17.38 1.92
N GLY A 190 5.30 17.18 1.21
CA GLY A 190 4.21 16.33 1.65
C GLY A 190 3.52 16.77 2.94
N LEU A 191 2.96 15.79 3.64
CA LEU A 191 2.10 15.98 4.82
C LEU A 191 2.86 16.29 6.13
N GLY A 192 4.17 16.02 6.18
CA GLY A 192 4.95 16.18 7.41
C GLY A 192 4.71 15.12 8.48
N ILE A 193 4.16 13.97 8.12
CA ILE A 193 3.81 12.87 9.03
C ILE A 193 5.04 12.08 9.49
N SER A 194 6.05 11.94 8.63
CA SER A 194 7.26 11.18 8.93
C SER A 194 8.51 11.95 8.48
N ASP A 195 9.70 11.42 8.78
CA ASP A 195 10.97 12.08 8.50
C ASP A 195 11.36 11.99 7.02
N LEU A 196 10.78 12.88 6.20
CA LEU A 196 11.12 13.01 4.78
C LEU A 196 12.61 13.33 4.57
N LYS A 197 13.22 14.07 5.51
CA LYS A 197 14.65 14.43 5.37
C LYS A 197 15.54 13.20 5.45
N ALA A 198 15.27 12.26 6.34
CA ALA A 198 16.01 11.00 6.43
C ALA A 198 15.92 10.21 5.11
N VAL A 199 14.74 10.17 4.47
CA VAL A 199 14.56 9.53 3.16
C VAL A 199 15.41 10.25 2.10
N VAL A 200 15.29 11.57 1.99
CA VAL A 200 16.07 12.35 1.03
C VAL A 200 17.58 12.19 1.25
N ASP A 201 18.03 12.23 2.50
CA ASP A 201 19.45 12.04 2.86
C ASP A 201 19.98 10.62 2.52
N SER A 202 19.11 9.62 2.42
CA SER A 202 19.47 8.28 1.97
C SER A 202 19.67 8.19 0.45
N LEU A 203 19.02 9.08 -0.31
CA LEU A 203 19.03 9.09 -1.77
C LEU A 203 20.12 10.00 -2.34
N THR A 204 20.46 11.09 -1.66
CA THR A 204 21.48 12.04 -2.13
C THR A 204 22.26 12.69 -0.98
N ARG A 205 23.49 13.08 -1.26
CA ARG A 205 24.32 13.92 -0.36
C ARG A 205 24.58 15.31 -0.94
N LEU A 206 23.97 15.63 -2.06
CA LEU A 206 24.12 16.92 -2.71
C LEU A 206 23.48 18.05 -1.87
N PRO A 207 24.00 19.28 -1.97
CA PRO A 207 23.30 20.45 -1.44
C PRO A 207 21.89 20.52 -1.98
N LEU A 208 20.89 20.65 -1.09
CA LEU A 208 19.48 20.56 -1.43
C LEU A 208 18.78 21.90 -1.29
N THR A 209 17.91 22.20 -2.25
CA THR A 209 16.92 23.28 -2.16
C THR A 209 15.53 22.69 -2.37
N VAL A 210 14.59 22.99 -1.48
CA VAL A 210 13.18 22.67 -1.66
C VAL A 210 12.53 23.71 -2.58
N LEU A 211 11.81 23.27 -3.61
CA LEU A 211 11.01 24.10 -4.49
C LEU A 211 9.54 23.80 -4.24
N THR A 212 8.80 24.78 -3.73
CA THR A 212 7.36 24.63 -3.40
C THR A 212 6.52 24.93 -4.63
N THR A 213 5.68 23.99 -5.04
CA THR A 213 4.74 24.20 -6.14
C THR A 213 3.68 25.24 -5.78
N HIS A 214 3.11 25.09 -4.58
CA HIS A 214 2.18 26.06 -3.98
C HIS A 214 2.13 25.88 -2.45
N VAL A 215 1.68 26.90 -1.75
CA VAL A 215 1.61 26.87 -0.27
C VAL A 215 0.26 26.28 0.17
N HIS A 216 0.22 24.96 0.28
CA HIS A 216 -0.88 24.20 0.83
C HIS A 216 -0.38 23.18 1.86
N TRP A 217 -1.20 22.81 2.84
CA TRP A 217 -0.78 22.05 4.01
C TRP A 217 -0.18 20.66 3.66
N ASP A 218 -0.65 20.04 2.60
CA ASP A 218 -0.20 18.74 2.09
C ASP A 218 1.04 18.80 1.19
N HIS A 219 1.53 20.02 0.91
CA HIS A 219 2.75 20.26 0.13
C HIS A 219 3.91 20.84 0.96
N ILE A 220 3.62 21.44 2.12
CA ILE A 220 4.62 22.13 2.94
C ILE A 220 4.87 21.48 4.31
N GLY A 221 4.25 20.34 4.59
CA GLY A 221 4.21 19.74 5.92
C GLY A 221 5.59 19.45 6.55
N ALA A 222 6.59 19.10 5.75
CA ALA A 222 7.95 18.86 6.24
C ALA A 222 8.95 19.96 5.91
N HIS A 223 8.55 21.15 5.46
CA HIS A 223 9.46 22.27 5.13
C HIS A 223 10.45 22.60 6.25
N ARG A 224 10.02 22.53 7.50
CA ARG A 224 10.84 22.76 8.71
C ARG A 224 12.10 21.89 8.80
N LEU A 225 12.15 20.77 8.11
CA LEU A 225 13.29 19.85 8.10
C LEU A 225 14.40 20.31 7.15
N PHE A 226 14.15 21.32 6.32
CA PHE A 226 15.07 21.75 5.26
C PHE A 226 15.52 23.20 5.47
N ALA A 227 16.82 23.45 5.30
CA ALA A 227 17.40 24.76 5.56
C ALA A 227 17.14 25.79 4.44
N ARG A 228 16.89 25.33 3.22
CA ARG A 228 16.67 26.20 2.04
C ARG A 228 15.43 25.77 1.31
N PHE A 229 14.53 26.72 1.08
CA PHE A 229 13.37 26.51 0.22
C PHE A 229 13.05 27.78 -0.57
N ALA A 230 12.38 27.60 -1.71
CA ALA A 230 11.90 28.67 -2.57
C ALA A 230 10.40 28.46 -2.82
N VAL A 231 9.68 29.56 -2.86
CA VAL A 231 8.25 29.64 -3.09
C VAL A 231 7.97 30.78 -4.06
N HIS A 232 6.85 30.71 -4.81
CA HIS A 232 6.46 31.80 -5.69
C HIS A 232 6.19 33.09 -4.89
N GLU A 233 6.57 34.24 -5.44
CA GLU A 233 6.48 35.53 -4.72
C GLU A 233 5.04 35.85 -4.28
N ALA A 234 4.04 35.45 -5.05
CA ALA A 234 2.63 35.65 -4.72
C ALA A 234 2.18 34.91 -3.44
N GLU A 235 2.92 33.89 -3.01
CA GLU A 235 2.58 33.07 -1.84
C GLU A 235 3.57 33.28 -0.68
N LYS A 236 4.54 34.17 -0.85
CA LYS A 236 5.56 34.47 0.16
C LYS A 236 4.98 34.81 1.53
N ASP A 237 3.94 35.62 1.57
CA ASP A 237 3.31 36.02 2.81
C ASP A 237 2.61 34.86 3.52
N TRP A 238 2.10 33.89 2.78
CA TRP A 238 1.46 32.71 3.35
C TRP A 238 2.44 31.81 4.09
N ILE A 239 3.59 31.55 3.50
CA ILE A 239 4.59 30.71 4.13
C ILE A 239 5.34 31.42 5.26
N ALA A 240 5.41 32.76 5.23
CA ALA A 240 6.10 33.55 6.23
C ALA A 240 5.31 33.64 7.56
N ASP A 241 4.05 34.08 7.51
CA ASP A 241 3.26 34.35 8.72
C ASP A 241 1.73 34.36 8.53
N ARG A 242 1.23 34.18 7.30
CA ARG A 242 -0.20 34.33 6.95
C ARG A 242 -0.83 33.05 6.43
N PHE A 243 -0.28 31.90 6.79
CA PHE A 243 -0.93 30.65 6.39
C PHE A 243 -2.38 30.58 6.91
N PRO A 244 -3.37 30.32 6.03
CA PRO A 244 -4.78 30.54 6.37
C PRO A 244 -5.36 29.53 7.35
N LEU A 245 -4.65 28.43 7.63
CA LEU A 245 -5.07 27.39 8.57
C LEU A 245 -4.21 27.39 9.82
N SER A 246 -4.85 27.31 10.98
CA SER A 246 -4.12 27.05 12.23
C SER A 246 -3.60 25.60 12.27
N THR A 247 -2.57 25.36 13.07
CA THR A 247 -2.00 24.02 13.31
C THR A 247 -3.08 23.01 13.72
N ASP A 248 -4.03 23.41 14.57
CA ASP A 248 -5.14 22.53 14.98
C ASP A 248 -6.06 22.16 13.82
N ARG A 249 -6.31 23.08 12.90
CA ARG A 249 -7.11 22.79 11.70
C ARG A 249 -6.38 21.86 10.74
N VAL A 250 -5.08 22.07 10.52
CA VAL A 250 -4.26 21.15 9.69
C VAL A 250 -4.25 19.76 10.32
N LYS A 251 -4.05 19.66 11.64
CA LYS A 251 -4.11 18.39 12.36
C LYS A 251 -5.47 17.71 12.25
N ALA A 252 -6.55 18.47 12.39
CA ALA A 252 -7.90 17.94 12.23
C ALA A 252 -8.12 17.42 10.79
N GLN A 253 -7.59 18.09 9.79
CA GLN A 253 -7.69 17.69 8.39
C GLN A 253 -6.86 16.44 8.11
N LEU A 254 -5.61 16.36 8.58
CA LEU A 254 -4.77 15.17 8.51
C LEU A 254 -5.45 13.93 9.13
N CYS A 255 -6.19 14.11 10.21
CA CYS A 255 -6.86 13.03 10.94
C CYS A 255 -8.32 12.83 10.55
N SER A 256 -8.85 13.55 9.55
CA SER A 256 -10.27 13.48 9.15
C SER A 256 -10.64 12.18 8.46
N GLU A 257 -9.69 11.57 7.77
CA GLU A 257 -9.85 10.29 7.08
C GLU A 257 -9.13 9.17 7.86
N PRO A 258 -9.66 7.95 7.85
CA PRO A 258 -8.98 6.81 8.47
C PRO A 258 -7.62 6.58 7.83
N CYS A 259 -6.56 6.76 8.61
CA CYS A 259 -5.19 6.55 8.20
C CYS A 259 -4.43 5.84 9.32
N LEU A 260 -3.60 4.85 8.95
CA LEU A 260 -2.68 4.18 9.87
C LEU A 260 -1.38 4.97 9.92
N PHE A 261 -1.31 5.93 10.83
CA PHE A 261 -0.10 6.72 11.07
C PHE A 261 1.05 5.83 11.57
N PRO A 262 2.31 6.15 11.25
CA PRO A 262 3.45 5.47 11.83
C PRO A 262 3.47 5.64 13.36
N ALA A 263 4.00 4.65 14.09
CA ALA A 263 4.06 4.68 15.56
C ALA A 263 4.87 5.90 16.09
N SER A 264 5.78 6.44 15.28
CA SER A 264 6.57 7.63 15.59
C SER A 264 5.84 8.95 15.32
N PHE A 265 4.62 8.90 14.78
CA PHE A 265 3.88 10.12 14.44
C PHE A 265 3.49 10.89 15.70
N ALA A 266 4.07 12.06 15.85
CA ALA A 266 3.66 13.07 16.82
C ALA A 266 3.56 14.41 16.08
N TYR A 267 2.36 14.85 15.83
CA TYR A 267 2.14 16.20 15.30
C TYR A 267 2.38 17.21 16.44
N VAL A 268 3.51 17.89 16.37
CA VAL A 268 3.94 18.92 17.34
C VAL A 268 3.60 20.30 16.82
#